data_ad710b9552f0092c5b67e855e245f34c
#
_entry.id   ad710b9552f0092c5b67e855e245f34c
#
_cell.length_a   1.000
_cell.length_b   1.000
_cell.length_c   1.000
_cell.angle_alpha   90.00
_cell.angle_beta   90.00
_cell.angle_gamma   90.00
#
_symmetry.space_group_name_H-M   'P 1'
#
loop_
_entity.id
_entity.type
_entity.pdbx_description
1 polymer ?
#
loop_
_entity_poly.entity_id
_entity_poly.type
_entity_poly.pdbx_seq_one_letter_code
_entity_poly.pdbx_strand_id
1 'polypeptide(L)'
;TYVISLASIVYTILNTIIVVVLSTMRINIVLLRIIALFSIFVRTIILYVYVRVNYRFIRYDVEPDYAAMDKRWSALYLQIVQTVQNASPAVLITIFSSLKMVSVYSVYNMVMSGINGVMSVFSTGVSAGFGELLVKGDKMVFKKAYGDFEYIYYFMVSVIYSITLVTILPFIEVYTKGVNDIQYTSFTFAILFVSNGILYNLKTHQGMLVIAAGLYRETRIQSTIQAAILVVGGIIFGARNGLTGIMFASCLSNLYRCIDLYF
;
A
#
# COMPACT_ATOMS: atom_id res chain seq x y z
N THR A 1 15.50 12.20 -6.27
CA THR A 1 14.17 11.79 -5.75
C THR A 1 13.03 12.66 -6.26
N TYR A 2 13.13 14.01 -6.24
CA TYR A 2 12.06 14.90 -6.71
C TYR A 2 11.64 14.66 -8.17
N VAL A 3 12.58 14.26 -9.03
CA VAL A 3 12.30 13.98 -10.46
C VAL A 3 11.40 12.76 -10.63
N ILE A 4 11.57 11.75 -9.77
CA ILE A 4 10.69 10.57 -9.76
C ILE A 4 9.25 11.00 -9.41
N SER A 5 9.10 11.89 -8.42
CA SER A 5 7.80 12.43 -8.03
C SER A 5 7.18 13.28 -9.13
N LEU A 6 7.96 14.16 -9.79
CA LEU A 6 7.50 14.93 -10.93
C LEU A 6 7.07 14.05 -12.10
N ALA A 7 7.88 13.06 -12.47
CA ALA A 7 7.52 12.10 -13.52
C ALA A 7 6.25 11.31 -13.17
N SER A 8 6.03 10.99 -11.88
CA SER A 8 4.82 10.34 -11.41
C SER A 8 3.59 11.26 -11.48
N ILE A 9 3.75 12.55 -11.16
CA ILE A 9 2.68 13.54 -11.30
C ILE A 9 2.27 13.69 -12.77
N VAL A 10 3.24 13.86 -13.67
CA VAL A 10 2.99 13.94 -15.12
C VAL A 10 2.25 12.70 -15.61
N TYR A 11 2.73 11.51 -15.24
CA TYR A 11 2.07 10.25 -15.54
C TYR A 11 0.62 10.23 -15.03
N THR A 12 0.37 10.61 -13.78
CA THR A 12 -0.96 10.57 -13.16
C THR A 12 -1.92 11.52 -13.88
N ILE A 13 -1.49 12.75 -14.17
CA ILE A 13 -2.29 13.74 -14.90
C ILE A 13 -2.63 13.20 -16.30
N LEU A 14 -1.64 12.71 -17.03
CA LEU A 14 -1.80 12.21 -18.39
C LEU A 14 -2.73 10.99 -18.42
N ASN A 15 -2.53 10.04 -17.50
CA ASN A 15 -3.40 8.87 -17.34
C ASN A 15 -4.85 9.29 -17.01
N THR A 16 -5.04 10.27 -16.13
CA THR A 16 -6.38 10.77 -15.77
C THR A 16 -7.06 11.41 -16.97
N ILE A 17 -6.36 12.26 -17.71
CA ILE A 17 -6.90 12.89 -18.94
C ILE A 17 -7.31 11.82 -19.94
N ILE A 18 -6.44 10.85 -20.22
CA ILE A 18 -6.73 9.74 -21.15
C ILE A 18 -7.98 8.99 -20.70
N VAL A 19 -8.07 8.60 -19.41
CA VAL A 19 -9.21 7.85 -18.89
C VAL A 19 -10.50 8.65 -18.98
N VAL A 20 -10.50 9.94 -18.63
CA VAL A 20 -11.67 10.80 -18.71
C VAL A 20 -12.13 10.97 -20.15
N VAL A 21 -11.22 11.35 -21.07
CA VAL A 21 -11.56 11.57 -22.49
C VAL A 21 -12.09 10.27 -23.13
N LEU A 22 -11.43 9.14 -22.93
CA LEU A 22 -11.88 7.88 -23.52
C LEU A 22 -13.18 7.35 -22.89
N SER A 23 -13.43 7.64 -21.61
CA SER A 23 -14.67 7.29 -20.94
C SER A 23 -15.87 8.04 -21.52
N THR A 24 -15.71 9.33 -21.86
CA THR A 24 -16.79 10.10 -22.54
C THR A 24 -17.10 9.59 -23.94
N MET A 25 -16.13 8.97 -24.62
CA MET A 25 -16.29 8.36 -25.94
C MET A 25 -16.98 6.98 -25.90
N ARG A 26 -17.40 6.49 -24.74
CA ARG A 26 -18.05 5.17 -24.51
C ARG A 26 -17.26 3.99 -25.10
N ILE A 27 -15.95 4.06 -25.08
CA ILE A 27 -15.06 3.00 -25.57
C ILE A 27 -15.10 1.81 -24.62
N ASN A 28 -14.90 0.60 -25.14
CA ASN A 28 -14.82 -0.62 -24.33
C ASN A 28 -13.75 -0.45 -23.24
N ILE A 29 -14.12 -0.83 -21.99
CA ILE A 29 -13.26 -0.66 -20.81
C ILE A 29 -11.88 -1.36 -20.96
N VAL A 30 -11.82 -2.46 -21.71
CA VAL A 30 -10.56 -3.18 -21.99
C VAL A 30 -9.65 -2.34 -22.86
N LEU A 31 -10.18 -1.78 -23.96
CA LEU A 31 -9.43 -0.92 -24.87
C LEU A 31 -8.98 0.37 -24.18
N LEU A 32 -9.86 0.97 -23.36
CA LEU A 32 -9.53 2.14 -22.52
C LEU A 32 -8.32 1.84 -21.63
N ARG A 33 -8.30 0.68 -20.96
CA ARG A 33 -7.19 0.28 -20.08
C ARG A 33 -5.89 0.03 -20.85
N ILE A 34 -5.96 -0.59 -22.02
CA ILE A 34 -4.79 -0.79 -22.89
C ILE A 34 -4.19 0.56 -23.32
N ILE A 35 -5.02 1.51 -23.73
CA ILE A 35 -4.54 2.85 -24.13
C ILE A 35 -3.94 3.59 -22.92
N ALA A 36 -4.59 3.51 -21.75
CA ALA A 36 -4.09 4.11 -20.52
C ALA A 36 -2.69 3.57 -20.10
N LEU A 37 -2.35 2.31 -20.44
CA LEU A 37 -1.02 1.76 -20.20
C LEU A 37 0.09 2.51 -20.96
N PHE A 38 -0.21 3.15 -22.08
CA PHE A 38 0.80 3.93 -22.83
C PHE A 38 1.34 5.10 -22.01
N SER A 39 0.59 5.63 -21.05
CA SER A 39 1.08 6.69 -20.16
C SER A 39 2.30 6.26 -19.31
N ILE A 40 2.47 4.95 -19.04
CA ILE A 40 3.63 4.41 -18.33
C ILE A 40 4.91 4.61 -19.14
N PHE A 41 4.85 4.44 -20.47
CA PHE A 41 6.00 4.67 -21.34
C PHE A 41 6.48 6.11 -21.29
N VAL A 42 5.58 7.08 -21.20
CA VAL A 42 5.95 8.50 -21.06
C VAL A 42 6.77 8.71 -19.78
N ARG A 43 6.32 8.17 -18.64
CA ARG A 43 7.08 8.21 -17.39
C ARG A 43 8.46 7.57 -17.53
N THR A 44 8.53 6.41 -18.16
CA THR A 44 9.78 5.68 -18.36
C THR A 44 10.76 6.47 -19.23
N ILE A 45 10.28 7.09 -20.32
CA ILE A 45 11.09 7.93 -21.21
C ILE A 45 11.62 9.15 -20.47
N ILE A 46 10.79 9.85 -19.69
CA ILE A 46 11.21 11.01 -18.89
C ILE A 46 12.35 10.63 -17.95
N LEU A 47 12.20 9.52 -17.21
CA LEU A 47 13.22 9.05 -16.28
C LEU A 47 14.50 8.60 -16.99
N TYR A 48 14.38 7.90 -18.12
CA TYR A 48 15.51 7.45 -18.91
C TYR A 48 16.33 8.63 -19.46
N VAL A 49 15.66 9.63 -20.05
CA VAL A 49 16.32 10.83 -20.57
C VAL A 49 16.99 11.60 -19.41
N TYR A 50 16.31 11.77 -18.29
CA TYR A 50 16.86 12.44 -17.13
C TYR A 50 18.14 11.76 -16.62
N VAL A 51 18.13 10.43 -16.49
CA VAL A 51 19.30 9.66 -16.05
C VAL A 51 20.44 9.81 -17.04
N ARG A 52 20.17 9.67 -18.35
CA ARG A 52 21.20 9.82 -19.41
C ARG A 52 21.86 11.21 -19.42
N VAL A 53 21.08 12.26 -19.19
CA VAL A 53 21.57 13.63 -19.24
C VAL A 53 22.37 13.99 -17.98
N ASN A 54 21.84 13.65 -16.79
CA ASN A 54 22.42 14.12 -15.52
C ASN A 54 23.43 13.16 -14.90
N TYR A 55 23.41 11.88 -15.26
CA TYR A 55 24.29 10.85 -14.67
C TYR A 55 25.20 10.20 -15.74
N ARG A 56 25.89 11.03 -16.53
CA ARG A 56 26.83 10.58 -17.58
C ARG A 56 28.01 9.76 -17.07
N PHE A 57 28.28 9.83 -15.76
CA PHE A 57 29.35 9.07 -15.11
C PHE A 57 28.99 7.59 -14.88
N ILE A 58 27.72 7.20 -15.03
CA ILE A 58 27.29 5.81 -14.89
C ILE A 58 27.86 5.01 -16.07
N ARG A 59 28.74 4.07 -15.75
CA ARG A 59 29.31 3.11 -16.71
C ARG A 59 28.58 1.79 -16.55
N TYR A 60 28.17 1.20 -17.67
CA TYR A 60 27.49 -0.10 -17.70
C TYR A 60 28.47 -1.24 -18.01
N ASP A 61 29.72 -0.89 -18.38
CA ASP A 61 30.78 -1.83 -18.74
C ASP A 61 31.74 -1.98 -17.54
N VAL A 62 31.19 -2.46 -16.44
CA VAL A 62 31.95 -2.75 -15.21
C VAL A 62 31.59 -4.15 -14.72
N GLU A 63 32.53 -4.83 -14.06
CA GLU A 63 32.28 -6.12 -13.46
C GLU A 63 31.13 -6.02 -12.41
N PRO A 64 30.18 -6.97 -12.41
CA PRO A 64 29.05 -6.94 -11.48
C PRO A 64 29.54 -7.16 -10.04
N ASP A 65 29.15 -6.28 -9.13
CA ASP A 65 29.32 -6.50 -7.69
C ASP A 65 28.19 -7.41 -7.17
N TYR A 66 28.48 -8.71 -7.10
CA TYR A 66 27.54 -9.70 -6.61
C TYR A 66 27.24 -9.57 -5.11
N ALA A 67 28.16 -9.03 -4.32
CA ALA A 67 27.97 -8.81 -2.89
C ALA A 67 26.92 -7.71 -2.61
N ALA A 68 26.95 -6.63 -3.40
CA ALA A 68 25.93 -5.57 -3.31
C ALA A 68 24.51 -6.08 -3.66
N MET A 69 24.42 -7.16 -4.44
CA MET A 69 23.14 -7.73 -4.88
C MET A 69 22.71 -8.99 -4.12
N ASP A 70 23.40 -9.38 -3.07
CA ASP A 70 23.10 -10.60 -2.33
C ASP A 70 21.66 -10.65 -1.77
N LYS A 71 21.17 -9.53 -1.31
CA LYS A 71 19.80 -9.41 -0.73
C LYS A 71 18.67 -9.26 -1.78
N ARG A 72 18.97 -9.21 -3.07
CA ARG A 72 17.97 -8.97 -4.15
C ARG A 72 16.82 -9.96 -4.16
N TRP A 73 17.13 -11.25 -3.98
CA TRP A 73 16.12 -12.31 -3.96
C TRP A 73 15.21 -12.22 -2.74
N SER A 74 15.75 -11.81 -1.58
CA SER A 74 14.95 -11.58 -0.38
C SER A 74 14.02 -10.40 -0.54
N ALA A 75 14.50 -9.30 -1.13
CA ALA A 75 13.67 -8.13 -1.43
C ALA A 75 12.58 -8.44 -2.47
N LEU A 76 12.91 -9.17 -3.54
CA LEU A 76 11.93 -9.61 -4.55
C LEU A 76 10.86 -10.51 -3.92
N TYR A 77 11.26 -11.47 -3.09
CA TYR A 77 10.33 -12.34 -2.38
C TYR A 77 9.34 -11.54 -1.53
N LEU A 78 9.82 -10.60 -0.72
CA LEU A 78 8.96 -9.76 0.10
C LEU A 78 8.01 -8.90 -0.75
N GLN A 79 8.47 -8.40 -1.89
CA GLN A 79 7.62 -7.64 -2.82
C GLN A 79 6.48 -8.52 -3.40
N ILE A 80 6.77 -9.77 -3.74
CA ILE A 80 5.77 -10.73 -4.20
C ILE A 80 4.75 -11.02 -3.08
N VAL A 81 5.24 -11.31 -1.87
CA VAL A 81 4.37 -11.57 -0.70
C VAL A 81 3.48 -10.37 -0.41
N GLN A 82 4.00 -9.16 -0.48
CA GLN A 82 3.21 -7.94 -0.29
C GLN A 82 2.17 -7.74 -1.40
N THR A 83 2.53 -8.03 -2.64
CA THR A 83 1.59 -7.98 -3.77
C THR A 83 0.44 -8.97 -3.57
N VAL A 84 0.74 -10.19 -3.13
CA VAL A 84 -0.27 -11.19 -2.77
C VAL A 84 -1.18 -10.67 -1.66
N GLN A 85 -0.62 -10.11 -0.58
CA GLN A 85 -1.41 -9.55 0.52
C GLN A 85 -2.36 -8.43 0.05
N ASN A 86 -1.90 -7.54 -0.81
CA ASN A 86 -2.71 -6.42 -1.31
C ASN A 86 -3.82 -6.86 -2.27
N ALA A 87 -3.57 -7.87 -3.10
CA ALA A 87 -4.53 -8.36 -4.09
C ALA A 87 -5.54 -9.38 -3.52
N SER A 88 -5.14 -10.16 -2.51
CA SER A 88 -5.93 -11.29 -1.97
C SER A 88 -7.35 -10.91 -1.54
N PRO A 89 -7.62 -9.81 -0.83
CA PRO A 89 -8.98 -9.51 -0.40
C PRO A 89 -9.95 -9.40 -1.57
N ALA A 90 -9.60 -8.66 -2.62
CA ALA A 90 -10.47 -8.48 -3.78
C ALA A 90 -10.72 -9.81 -4.53
N VAL A 91 -9.67 -10.63 -4.68
CA VAL A 91 -9.77 -11.96 -5.32
C VAL A 91 -10.67 -12.89 -4.50
N LEU A 92 -10.46 -12.96 -3.19
CA LEU A 92 -11.25 -13.81 -2.30
C LEU A 92 -12.72 -13.39 -2.27
N ILE A 93 -13.02 -12.07 -2.27
CA ILE A 93 -14.39 -11.57 -2.32
C ILE A 93 -15.05 -11.99 -3.65
N THR A 94 -14.31 -11.95 -4.75
CA THR A 94 -14.82 -12.39 -6.06
C THR A 94 -15.19 -13.87 -6.05
N ILE A 95 -14.40 -14.72 -5.37
CA ILE A 95 -14.61 -16.17 -5.31
C ILE A 95 -15.73 -16.55 -4.33
N PHE A 96 -15.73 -15.96 -3.13
CA PHE A 96 -16.62 -16.39 -2.03
C PHE A 96 -17.85 -15.51 -1.83
N SER A 97 -18.02 -14.45 -2.63
CA SER A 97 -19.16 -13.54 -2.49
C SER A 97 -19.74 -13.19 -3.88
N SER A 98 -19.64 -11.94 -4.30
CA SER A 98 -20.13 -11.49 -5.61
C SER A 98 -19.36 -10.30 -6.12
N LEU A 99 -19.44 -10.03 -7.44
CA LEU A 99 -18.87 -8.83 -8.03
C LEU A 99 -19.46 -7.53 -7.44
N LYS A 100 -20.72 -7.55 -7.00
CA LYS A 100 -21.34 -6.42 -6.31
C LYS A 100 -20.64 -6.15 -4.96
N MET A 101 -20.30 -7.21 -4.22
CA MET A 101 -19.54 -7.06 -2.96
C MET A 101 -18.09 -6.59 -3.19
N VAL A 102 -17.49 -6.89 -4.34
CA VAL A 102 -16.19 -6.29 -4.73
C VAL A 102 -16.35 -4.79 -4.93
N SER A 103 -17.48 -4.31 -5.47
CA SER A 103 -17.75 -2.87 -5.58
C SER A 103 -17.87 -2.21 -4.20
N VAL A 104 -18.57 -2.85 -3.25
CA VAL A 104 -18.63 -2.37 -1.86
C VAL A 104 -17.22 -2.29 -1.25
N TYR A 105 -16.45 -3.38 -1.35
CA TYR A 105 -15.05 -3.40 -0.91
C TYR A 105 -14.24 -2.27 -1.51
N SER A 106 -14.37 -2.03 -2.82
CA SER A 106 -13.60 -1.03 -3.55
C SER A 106 -13.88 0.40 -3.07
N VAL A 107 -15.13 0.71 -2.73
CA VAL A 107 -15.50 2.04 -2.20
C VAL A 107 -14.87 2.28 -0.83
N TYR A 108 -14.95 1.32 0.09
CA TYR A 108 -14.26 1.44 1.40
C TYR A 108 -12.75 1.49 1.23
N ASN A 109 -12.19 0.62 0.38
CA ASN A 109 -10.76 0.55 0.13
C ASN A 109 -10.20 1.82 -0.53
N MET A 110 -11.01 2.54 -1.32
CA MET A 110 -10.64 3.83 -1.89
C MET A 110 -10.37 4.86 -0.78
N VAL A 111 -11.24 4.94 0.24
CA VAL A 111 -11.03 5.82 1.40
C VAL A 111 -9.75 5.42 2.15
N MET A 112 -9.59 4.13 2.46
CA MET A 112 -8.40 3.63 3.16
C MET A 112 -7.11 3.89 2.38
N SER A 113 -7.13 3.70 1.06
CA SER A 113 -5.98 3.97 0.18
C SER A 113 -5.61 5.46 0.15
N GLY A 114 -6.59 6.36 0.19
CA GLY A 114 -6.36 7.80 0.30
C GLY A 114 -5.65 8.14 1.61
N ILE A 115 -6.13 7.63 2.74
CA ILE A 115 -5.51 7.82 4.05
C ILE A 115 -4.09 7.25 4.08
N ASN A 116 -3.92 6.03 3.59
CA ASN A 116 -2.61 5.38 3.52
C ASN A 116 -1.63 6.17 2.63
N GLY A 117 -2.12 6.79 1.55
CA GLY A 117 -1.33 7.69 0.71
C GLY A 117 -0.77 8.87 1.50
N VAL A 118 -1.60 9.54 2.30
CA VAL A 118 -1.17 10.64 3.18
C VAL A 118 -0.14 10.15 4.21
N MET A 119 -0.45 9.05 4.91
CA MET A 119 0.44 8.48 5.94
C MET A 119 1.79 8.04 5.36
N SER A 120 1.82 7.53 4.14
CA SER A 120 3.05 7.08 3.47
C SER A 120 4.02 8.22 3.19
N VAL A 121 3.54 9.44 2.98
CA VAL A 121 4.40 10.62 2.77
C VAL A 121 5.26 10.87 4.01
N PHE A 122 4.66 10.80 5.20
CA PHE A 122 5.40 10.96 6.46
C PHE A 122 6.44 9.85 6.65
N SER A 123 6.04 8.59 6.47
CA SER A 123 6.96 7.46 6.64
C SER A 123 8.12 7.50 5.64
N THR A 124 7.84 7.79 4.37
CA THR A 124 8.87 7.82 3.32
C THR A 124 9.84 8.99 3.51
N GLY A 125 9.32 10.16 3.93
CA GLY A 125 10.14 11.35 4.16
C GLY A 125 11.20 11.14 5.24
N VAL A 126 10.87 10.39 6.29
CA VAL A 126 11.75 10.17 7.44
C VAL A 126 12.64 8.92 7.29
N SER A 127 12.22 7.94 6.48
CA SER A 127 12.94 6.67 6.29
C SER A 127 14.40 6.83 5.87
N ALA A 128 14.69 7.78 4.97
CA ALA A 128 16.05 8.03 4.50
C ALA A 128 16.95 8.57 5.63
N GLY A 129 16.42 9.47 6.47
CA GLY A 129 17.13 10.00 7.64
C GLY A 129 17.43 8.91 8.68
N PHE A 130 16.51 8.00 8.92
CA PHE A 130 16.76 6.86 9.81
C PHE A 130 17.81 5.90 9.24
N GLY A 131 17.82 5.67 7.94
CA GLY A 131 18.87 4.87 7.29
C GLY A 131 20.26 5.49 7.51
N GLU A 132 20.39 6.81 7.37
CA GLU A 132 21.64 7.53 7.62
C GLU A 132 22.10 7.45 9.09
N LEU A 133 21.17 7.64 10.04
CA LEU A 133 21.46 7.54 11.47
C LEU A 133 21.91 6.12 11.87
N LEU A 134 21.30 5.09 11.28
CA LEU A 134 21.70 3.69 11.51
C LEU A 134 23.13 3.42 11.02
N VAL A 135 23.51 3.96 9.85
CA VAL A 135 24.86 3.83 9.29
C VAL A 135 25.89 4.58 10.13
N LYS A 136 25.57 5.75 10.67
CA LYS A 136 26.44 6.53 11.56
C LYS A 136 26.67 5.89 12.91
N GLY A 137 25.81 4.94 13.32
CA GLY A 137 25.97 4.17 14.56
C GLY A 137 25.66 4.93 15.85
N ASP A 138 25.11 6.15 15.78
CA ASP A 138 24.70 6.92 16.96
C ASP A 138 23.35 6.44 17.48
N LYS A 139 23.40 5.40 18.31
CA LYS A 139 22.22 4.73 18.87
C LYS A 139 21.36 5.66 19.74
N MET A 140 21.95 6.64 20.41
CA MET A 140 21.20 7.54 21.30
C MET A 140 20.38 8.53 20.49
N VAL A 141 20.98 9.17 19.48
CA VAL A 141 20.29 10.09 18.58
C VAL A 141 19.22 9.35 17.78
N PHE A 142 19.53 8.15 17.29
CA PHE A 142 18.55 7.33 16.57
C PHE A 142 17.35 6.99 17.44
N LYS A 143 17.56 6.50 18.68
CA LYS A 143 16.45 6.12 19.59
C LYS A 143 15.56 7.31 19.92
N LYS A 144 16.15 8.49 20.15
CA LYS A 144 15.37 9.69 20.41
C LYS A 144 14.56 10.12 19.19
N ALA A 145 15.22 10.26 18.03
CA ALA A 145 14.56 10.68 16.80
C ALA A 145 13.44 9.71 16.37
N TYR A 146 13.64 8.41 16.55
CA TYR A 146 12.63 7.41 16.27
C TYR A 146 11.45 7.50 17.25
N GLY A 147 11.71 7.64 18.54
CA GLY A 147 10.64 7.79 19.55
C GLY A 147 9.79 9.04 19.33
N ASP A 148 10.42 10.19 19.00
CA ASP A 148 9.72 11.42 18.68
C ASP A 148 8.83 11.25 17.42
N PHE A 149 9.36 10.60 16.39
CA PHE A 149 8.59 10.31 15.18
C PHE A 149 7.45 9.32 15.45
N GLU A 150 7.69 8.26 16.20
CA GLU A 150 6.68 7.26 16.57
C GLU A 150 5.50 7.90 17.32
N TYR A 151 5.79 8.78 18.27
CA TYR A 151 4.77 9.50 19.01
C TYR A 151 3.87 10.35 18.10
N ILE A 152 4.48 11.15 17.21
CA ILE A 152 3.74 11.97 16.25
C ILE A 152 2.94 11.10 15.28
N TYR A 153 3.51 10.01 14.80
CA TYR A 153 2.86 9.12 13.85
C TYR A 153 1.63 8.44 14.46
N TYR A 154 1.74 7.92 15.69
CA TYR A 154 0.61 7.29 16.37
C TYR A 154 -0.48 8.30 16.75
N PHE A 155 -0.10 9.52 17.09
CA PHE A 155 -1.05 10.61 17.30
C PHE A 155 -1.84 10.88 16.00
N MET A 156 -1.17 11.00 14.87
CA MET A 156 -1.82 11.20 13.56
C MET A 156 -2.74 10.03 13.20
N VAL A 157 -2.29 8.78 13.38
CA VAL A 157 -3.13 7.59 13.16
C VAL A 157 -4.40 7.67 14.00
N SER A 158 -4.27 7.97 15.30
CA SER A 158 -5.41 8.06 16.21
C SER A 158 -6.42 9.13 15.77
N VAL A 159 -5.95 10.32 15.45
CA VAL A 159 -6.82 11.43 15.01
C VAL A 159 -7.51 11.12 13.68
N ILE A 160 -6.75 10.70 12.68
CA ILE A 160 -7.28 10.46 11.32
C ILE A 160 -8.30 9.32 11.34
N TYR A 161 -8.01 8.21 12.01
CA TYR A 161 -8.92 7.08 12.04
C TYR A 161 -10.14 7.29 12.95
N SER A 162 -10.03 8.11 14.01
CA SER A 162 -11.19 8.53 14.79
C SER A 162 -12.18 9.38 13.97
N ILE A 163 -11.64 10.33 13.19
CA ILE A 163 -12.46 11.13 12.26
C ILE A 163 -13.04 10.21 11.17
N THR A 164 -12.24 9.31 10.62
CA THR A 164 -12.69 8.37 9.57
C THR A 164 -13.82 7.49 10.06
N LEU A 165 -13.76 6.98 11.28
CA LEU A 165 -14.80 6.12 11.84
C LEU A 165 -16.18 6.81 11.87
N VAL A 166 -16.19 8.10 12.16
CA VAL A 166 -17.44 8.89 12.21
C VAL A 166 -17.90 9.28 10.80
N THR A 167 -16.97 9.60 9.90
CA THR A 167 -17.29 10.21 8.61
C THR A 167 -17.42 9.21 7.45
N ILE A 168 -16.94 7.97 7.60
CA ILE A 168 -16.90 7.00 6.50
C ILE A 168 -18.30 6.62 5.99
N LEU A 169 -19.26 6.40 6.88
CA LEU A 169 -20.62 6.02 6.47
C LEU A 169 -21.35 7.17 5.75
N PRO A 170 -21.41 8.39 6.29
CA PRO A 170 -21.97 9.55 5.56
C PRO A 170 -21.27 9.79 4.21
N PHE A 171 -19.95 9.63 4.17
CA PHE A 171 -19.19 9.77 2.92
C PHE A 171 -19.63 8.75 1.87
N ILE A 172 -19.73 7.47 2.26
CA ILE A 172 -20.13 6.38 1.35
C ILE A 172 -21.56 6.60 0.86
N GLU A 173 -22.48 7.03 1.73
CA GLU A 173 -23.86 7.33 1.36
C GLU A 173 -23.92 8.42 0.29
N VAL A 174 -23.19 9.51 0.45
CA VAL A 174 -23.10 10.60 -0.53
C VAL A 174 -22.44 10.12 -1.82
N TYR A 175 -21.34 9.36 -1.71
CA TYR A 175 -20.55 8.90 -2.85
C TYR A 175 -21.32 7.90 -3.72
N THR A 176 -22.11 7.02 -3.11
CA THR A 176 -22.91 6.00 -3.82
C THR A 176 -24.35 6.47 -4.13
N LYS A 177 -24.64 7.76 -3.94
CA LYS A 177 -25.96 8.30 -4.21
C LYS A 177 -26.37 8.08 -5.67
N GLY A 178 -27.51 7.41 -5.87
CA GLY A 178 -28.03 7.07 -7.20
C GLY A 178 -27.60 5.68 -7.70
N VAL A 179 -26.76 4.95 -6.96
CA VAL A 179 -26.42 3.55 -7.23
C VAL A 179 -27.27 2.66 -6.32
N ASN A 180 -28.23 1.96 -6.90
CA ASN A 180 -29.24 1.17 -6.13
C ASN A 180 -29.12 -0.34 -6.37
N ASP A 181 -27.93 -0.81 -6.77
CA ASP A 181 -27.69 -2.22 -7.11
C ASP A 181 -27.40 -3.10 -5.89
N ILE A 182 -26.90 -2.50 -4.79
CA ILE A 182 -26.64 -3.13 -3.50
C ILE A 182 -26.56 -2.08 -2.40
N GLN A 183 -26.72 -2.51 -1.14
CA GLN A 183 -26.51 -1.63 0.00
C GLN A 183 -24.99 -1.47 0.29
N TYR A 184 -24.46 -0.25 0.13
CA TYR A 184 -23.07 0.06 0.37
C TYR A 184 -22.78 0.38 1.83
N THR A 185 -23.73 0.97 2.55
CA THR A 185 -23.55 1.40 3.94
C THR A 185 -23.74 0.24 4.91
N SER A 186 -22.73 -0.06 5.71
CA SER A 186 -22.78 -1.06 6.76
C SER A 186 -21.84 -0.67 7.90
N PHE A 187 -22.37 -0.61 9.12
CA PHE A 187 -21.60 -0.32 10.31
C PHE A 187 -20.49 -1.35 10.58
N THR A 188 -20.80 -2.63 10.33
CA THR A 188 -19.82 -3.71 10.47
C THR A 188 -18.65 -3.52 9.50
N PHE A 189 -18.92 -3.14 8.25
CA PHE A 189 -17.86 -2.88 7.30
C PHE A 189 -17.03 -1.66 7.71
N ALA A 190 -17.67 -0.57 8.15
CA ALA A 190 -16.97 0.61 8.64
C ALA A 190 -15.97 0.27 9.74
N ILE A 191 -16.40 -0.47 10.78
CA ILE A 191 -15.51 -0.89 11.87
C ILE A 191 -14.38 -1.76 11.36
N LEU A 192 -14.65 -2.77 10.53
CA LEU A 192 -13.61 -3.69 10.05
C LEU A 192 -12.59 -2.98 9.16
N PHE A 193 -13.02 -2.09 8.27
CA PHE A 193 -12.09 -1.33 7.41
C PHE A 193 -11.25 -0.34 8.20
N VAL A 194 -11.85 0.38 9.15
CA VAL A 194 -11.13 1.32 10.03
C VAL A 194 -10.13 0.57 10.92
N SER A 195 -10.54 -0.53 11.56
CA SER A 195 -9.65 -1.35 12.37
C SER A 195 -8.50 -1.93 11.55
N ASN A 196 -8.79 -2.43 10.34
CA ASN A 196 -7.77 -2.92 9.42
C ASN A 196 -6.80 -1.82 9.00
N GLY A 197 -7.30 -0.60 8.76
CA GLY A 197 -6.48 0.57 8.43
C GLY A 197 -5.57 1.00 9.57
N ILE A 198 -6.05 1.01 10.81
CA ILE A 198 -5.25 1.29 12.00
C ILE A 198 -4.10 0.25 12.10
N LEU A 199 -4.43 -1.04 12.10
CA LEU A 199 -3.45 -2.12 12.19
C LEU A 199 -2.44 -2.08 11.04
N TYR A 200 -2.90 -1.76 9.82
CA TYR A 200 -2.02 -1.60 8.67
C TYR A 200 -1.01 -0.47 8.88
N ASN A 201 -1.43 0.69 9.39
CA ASN A 201 -0.51 1.80 9.63
C ASN A 201 0.44 1.53 10.79
N LEU A 202 -0.02 0.90 11.88
CA LEU A 202 0.85 0.51 12.98
C LEU A 202 2.00 -0.39 12.53
N LYS A 203 1.69 -1.46 11.76
CA LYS A 203 2.74 -2.35 11.24
C LYS A 203 3.65 -1.68 10.20
N THR A 204 3.11 -0.80 9.36
CA THR A 204 3.86 -0.17 8.27
C THR A 204 4.95 0.75 8.80
N HIS A 205 4.63 1.52 9.82
CA HIS A 205 5.58 2.37 10.52
C HIS A 205 6.75 1.55 11.11
N GLN A 206 6.45 0.48 11.85
CA GLN A 206 7.47 -0.40 12.43
C GLN A 206 8.27 -1.14 11.33
N GLY A 207 7.59 -1.64 10.29
CA GLY A 207 8.21 -2.31 9.14
C GLY A 207 9.16 -1.42 8.33
N MET A 208 8.98 -0.10 8.37
CA MET A 208 9.89 0.86 7.73
C MET A 208 11.32 0.74 8.26
N LEU A 209 11.49 0.53 9.57
CA LEU A 209 12.83 0.34 10.17
C LEU A 209 13.50 -0.94 9.68
N VAL A 210 12.76 -2.02 9.53
CA VAL A 210 13.27 -3.29 8.99
C VAL A 210 13.84 -3.09 7.60
N ILE A 211 13.15 -2.31 6.77
CA ILE A 211 13.60 -1.98 5.40
C ILE A 211 14.81 -1.04 5.46
N ALA A 212 14.77 0.01 6.29
CA ALA A 212 15.88 0.95 6.44
C ALA A 212 17.16 0.29 6.95
N ALA A 213 17.04 -0.70 7.83
CA ALA A 213 18.15 -1.52 8.32
C ALA A 213 18.61 -2.61 7.33
N GLY A 214 17.89 -2.81 6.21
CA GLY A 214 18.22 -3.84 5.21
C GLY A 214 18.00 -5.28 5.68
N LEU A 215 17.12 -5.49 6.68
CA LEU A 215 16.81 -6.79 7.29
C LEU A 215 15.77 -7.57 6.47
N TYR A 216 15.98 -7.66 5.14
CA TYR A 216 15.04 -8.34 4.23
C TYR A 216 14.96 -9.85 4.45
N ARG A 217 16.08 -10.47 4.82
CA ARG A 217 16.16 -11.92 5.01
C ARG A 217 15.44 -12.36 6.28
N GLU A 218 15.63 -11.62 7.34
CA GLU A 218 15.14 -11.90 8.68
C GLU A 218 13.62 -11.83 8.76
N THR A 219 13.00 -10.90 8.02
CA THR A 219 11.55 -10.69 8.03
C THR A 219 10.76 -11.57 7.03
N ARG A 220 11.42 -12.44 6.25
CA ARG A 220 10.75 -13.26 5.23
C ARG A 220 9.72 -14.21 5.81
N ILE A 221 10.08 -14.95 6.85
CA ILE A 221 9.22 -15.97 7.47
C ILE A 221 7.96 -15.31 8.03
N GLN A 222 8.11 -14.25 8.80
CA GLN A 222 7.00 -13.53 9.43
C GLN A 222 6.06 -12.92 8.38
N SER A 223 6.61 -12.35 7.32
CA SER A 223 5.81 -11.83 6.20
C SER A 223 5.05 -12.93 5.47
N THR A 224 5.63 -14.13 5.37
CA THR A 224 4.96 -15.30 4.80
C THR A 224 3.83 -15.81 5.71
N ILE A 225 4.06 -15.88 7.01
CA ILE A 225 3.03 -16.26 7.99
C ILE A 225 1.88 -15.24 7.93
N GLN A 226 2.19 -13.95 7.87
CA GLN A 226 1.19 -12.90 7.72
C GLN A 226 0.34 -13.11 6.45
N ALA A 227 0.97 -13.38 5.31
CA ALA A 227 0.26 -13.66 4.06
C ALA A 227 -0.57 -14.96 4.15
N ALA A 228 -0.05 -16.00 4.80
CA ALA A 228 -0.77 -17.25 5.02
C ALA A 228 -2.02 -17.03 5.90
N ILE A 229 -1.91 -16.27 6.98
CA ILE A 229 -3.06 -15.92 7.84
C ILE A 229 -4.14 -15.21 7.02
N LEU A 230 -3.75 -14.25 6.16
CA LEU A 230 -4.69 -13.54 5.30
C LEU A 230 -5.37 -14.47 4.30
N VAL A 231 -4.60 -15.27 3.57
CA VAL A 231 -5.14 -16.11 2.49
C VAL A 231 -5.94 -17.29 3.06
N VAL A 232 -5.36 -18.05 3.98
CA VAL A 232 -6.03 -19.21 4.59
C VAL A 232 -7.21 -18.78 5.45
N GLY A 233 -7.02 -17.76 6.30
CA GLY A 233 -8.11 -17.18 7.09
C GLY A 233 -9.20 -16.58 6.20
N GLY A 234 -8.81 -15.89 5.12
CA GLY A 234 -9.72 -15.34 4.12
C GLY A 234 -10.55 -16.42 3.40
N ILE A 235 -9.98 -17.58 3.11
CA ILE A 235 -10.71 -18.74 2.56
C ILE A 235 -11.69 -19.29 3.59
N ILE A 236 -11.24 -19.55 4.82
CA ILE A 236 -12.07 -20.17 5.87
C ILE A 236 -13.23 -19.26 6.28
N PHE A 237 -12.92 -18.00 6.62
CA PHE A 237 -13.96 -17.06 7.07
C PHE A 237 -14.76 -16.47 5.92
N GLY A 238 -14.14 -16.31 4.74
CA GLY A 238 -14.81 -15.82 3.53
C GLY A 238 -15.87 -16.80 3.02
N ALA A 239 -15.60 -18.10 3.06
CA ALA A 239 -16.57 -19.13 2.68
C ALA A 239 -17.85 -19.11 3.56
N ARG A 240 -17.74 -18.65 4.83
CA ARG A 240 -18.88 -18.59 5.76
C ARG A 240 -19.57 -17.22 5.77
N ASN A 241 -18.79 -16.15 5.75
CA ASN A 241 -19.28 -14.80 6.04
C ASN A 241 -18.97 -13.79 4.90
N GLY A 242 -18.55 -14.25 3.72
CA GLY A 242 -18.26 -13.40 2.57
C GLY A 242 -17.27 -12.27 2.90
N LEU A 243 -17.61 -11.04 2.52
CA LEU A 243 -16.78 -9.85 2.72
C LEU A 243 -16.38 -9.65 4.19
N THR A 244 -17.32 -9.81 5.12
CA THR A 244 -17.06 -9.62 6.56
C THR A 244 -15.95 -10.57 7.05
N GLY A 245 -16.04 -11.86 6.64
CA GLY A 245 -15.06 -12.86 7.02
C GLY A 245 -13.66 -12.57 6.45
N ILE A 246 -13.58 -12.12 5.20
CA ILE A 246 -12.32 -11.77 4.55
C ILE A 246 -11.67 -10.54 5.22
N MET A 247 -12.47 -9.53 5.55
CA MET A 247 -11.98 -8.35 6.27
C MET A 247 -11.51 -8.68 7.69
N PHE A 248 -12.21 -9.61 8.36
CA PHE A 248 -11.77 -10.11 9.67
C PHE A 248 -10.42 -10.84 9.57
N ALA A 249 -10.22 -11.69 8.54
CA ALA A 249 -8.92 -12.32 8.29
C ALA A 249 -7.82 -11.30 8.01
N SER A 250 -8.14 -10.21 7.29
CA SER A 250 -7.20 -9.10 7.06
C SER A 250 -6.79 -8.41 8.36
N CYS A 251 -7.74 -8.15 9.26
CA CYS A 251 -7.45 -7.60 10.58
C CYS A 251 -6.55 -8.54 11.40
N LEU A 252 -6.86 -9.84 11.41
CA LEU A 252 -6.07 -10.83 12.13
C LEU A 252 -4.62 -10.93 11.59
N SER A 253 -4.46 -10.91 10.27
CA SER A 253 -3.18 -10.90 9.59
C SER A 253 -2.34 -9.66 9.95
N ASN A 254 -2.95 -8.48 9.96
CA ASN A 254 -2.27 -7.24 10.33
C ASN A 254 -1.96 -7.19 11.83
N LEU A 255 -2.87 -7.69 12.68
CA LEU A 255 -2.65 -7.80 14.12
C LEU A 255 -1.46 -8.72 14.44
N TYR A 256 -1.38 -9.90 13.81
CA TYR A 256 -0.22 -10.78 13.94
C TYR A 256 1.08 -10.02 13.65
N ARG A 257 1.12 -9.26 12.55
CA ARG A 257 2.32 -8.51 12.16
C ARG A 257 2.64 -7.36 13.10
N CYS A 258 1.65 -6.69 13.68
CA CYS A 258 1.88 -5.67 14.70
C CYS A 258 2.53 -6.27 15.95
N ILE A 259 2.07 -7.44 16.39
CA ILE A 259 2.64 -8.15 17.54
C ILE A 259 4.09 -8.58 17.24
N ASP A 260 4.33 -9.20 16.08
CA ASP A 260 5.66 -9.66 15.65
C ASP A 260 6.69 -8.52 15.55
N LEU A 261 6.28 -7.34 15.10
CA LEU A 261 7.19 -6.19 14.98
C LEU A 261 7.41 -5.45 16.30
N TYR A 262 6.58 -5.69 17.31
CA TYR A 262 6.73 -5.09 18.64
C TYR A 262 7.74 -5.86 19.51
N PHE A 263 7.81 -7.18 19.36
CA PHE A 263 8.75 -8.07 20.09
C PHE A 263 9.96 -8.44 19.24
#